data_1f97db8749c95b9152dd122b9998e0eb
#
_entry.id   1f97db8749c95b9152dd122b9998e0eb
#
_cell.length_a   1.000
_cell.length_b   1.000
_cell.length_c   1.000
_cell.angle_alpha   90.00
_cell.angle_beta   90.00
_cell.angle_gamma   90.00
#
_symmetry.space_group_name_H-M   'P 1'
#
loop_
_entity.id
_entity.type
_entity.pdbx_description
1 polymer ?
#
loop_
_entity_poly.entity_id
_entity_poly.type
_entity_poly.pdbx_seq_one_letter_code
_entity_poly.pdbx_strand_id
1 'polypeptide(L)'
;SDVYKRQSVSAQTVTVNYAVTGTATGSGTDYTLANGTLTISAGSTSGTITVAGIVDDGTDEGNETVVLTLSNPSNATVGSDDVHTFTILDPLVAPDVEFAAASSSGAESVSSKDLTIQLDASSGSNVTVDYAITGTASGSGTDFTLANGTATITAGSTSTTITIAGI
;
A
#
# COMPACT_ATOMS: atom_id res chain seq x y z
N SER A 1 21.30 -27.83 -33.79
CA SER A 1 20.47 -27.30 -34.89
C SER A 1 19.28 -26.57 -34.23
N ASP A 2 19.44 -25.28 -34.00
CA ASP A 2 18.35 -24.42 -33.49
C ASP A 2 17.31 -24.25 -34.61
N VAL A 3 16.20 -24.97 -34.47
CA VAL A 3 15.01 -24.71 -35.28
C VAL A 3 14.34 -23.46 -34.71
N TYR A 4 14.70 -22.28 -35.21
CA TYR A 4 13.90 -21.07 -35.06
C TYR A 4 12.54 -21.34 -35.72
N LYS A 5 11.50 -21.63 -34.91
CA LYS A 5 10.12 -21.51 -35.35
C LYS A 5 9.88 -20.04 -35.66
N ARG A 6 9.96 -19.67 -36.96
CA ARG A 6 9.43 -18.39 -37.42
C ARG A 6 7.94 -18.42 -37.12
N GLN A 7 7.47 -17.60 -36.16
CA GLN A 7 6.04 -17.33 -36.06
C GLN A 7 5.61 -16.70 -37.38
N SER A 8 4.76 -17.41 -38.10
CA SER A 8 4.23 -16.88 -39.34
C SER A 8 3.23 -15.77 -39.04
N VAL A 9 3.42 -14.60 -39.67
CA VAL A 9 2.44 -13.51 -39.56
C VAL A 9 1.10 -13.97 -40.11
N SER A 10 0.01 -13.66 -39.43
CA SER A 10 -1.33 -13.89 -39.94
C SER A 10 -1.64 -12.94 -41.09
N ALA A 11 -2.17 -13.46 -42.20
CA ALA A 11 -2.72 -12.66 -43.32
C ALA A 11 -4.06 -11.99 -42.93
N GLN A 12 -4.64 -12.37 -41.81
CA GLN A 12 -5.91 -11.84 -41.27
C GLN A 12 -5.67 -11.14 -39.94
N THR A 13 -6.54 -10.18 -39.63
CA THR A 13 -6.57 -9.56 -38.29
C THR A 13 -6.96 -10.62 -37.26
N VAL A 14 -6.19 -10.68 -36.17
CA VAL A 14 -6.43 -11.54 -35.02
C VAL A 14 -7.05 -10.70 -33.90
N THR A 15 -8.08 -11.21 -33.29
CA THR A 15 -8.63 -10.61 -32.04
C THR A 15 -8.60 -11.65 -30.95
N VAL A 16 -8.42 -11.19 -29.69
CA VAL A 16 -8.49 -12.02 -28.48
C VAL A 16 -9.10 -11.19 -27.35
N ASN A 17 -10.06 -11.76 -26.65
CA ASN A 17 -10.62 -11.13 -25.45
C ASN A 17 -9.66 -11.32 -24.27
N TYR A 18 -9.61 -10.33 -23.40
CA TYR A 18 -8.94 -10.46 -22.12
C TYR A 18 -9.88 -10.07 -20.97
N ALA A 19 -9.81 -10.87 -19.90
CA ALA A 19 -10.45 -10.58 -18.63
C ALA A 19 -9.40 -10.15 -17.61
N VAL A 20 -9.73 -9.18 -16.80
CA VAL A 20 -8.87 -8.63 -15.74
C VAL A 20 -9.46 -9.01 -14.40
N THR A 21 -8.64 -9.64 -13.55
CA THR A 21 -8.94 -10.10 -12.20
C THR A 21 -7.72 -9.85 -11.32
N GLY A 22 -7.73 -10.28 -10.06
CA GLY A 22 -6.59 -10.14 -9.13
C GLY A 22 -7.04 -9.60 -7.80
N THR A 23 -6.10 -9.21 -6.96
CA THR A 23 -6.35 -8.60 -5.64
C THR A 23 -6.40 -7.09 -5.70
N ALA A 24 -5.68 -6.48 -6.65
CA ALA A 24 -5.68 -5.03 -6.85
C ALA A 24 -7.04 -4.53 -7.34
N THR A 25 -7.44 -3.35 -6.89
CA THR A 25 -8.71 -2.71 -7.20
C THR A 25 -8.59 -1.81 -8.43
N GLY A 26 -9.30 -2.16 -9.50
CA GLY A 26 -9.30 -1.39 -10.74
C GLY A 26 -10.08 -0.07 -10.64
N SER A 27 -10.34 0.52 -11.81
CA SER A 27 -11.10 1.78 -11.97
C SER A 27 -10.41 3.03 -11.42
N GLY A 28 -9.08 3.00 -11.31
CA GLY A 28 -8.26 4.15 -10.89
C GLY A 28 -7.99 4.21 -9.40
N THR A 29 -8.33 3.17 -8.62
CA THR A 29 -7.86 3.03 -7.23
C THR A 29 -6.39 2.64 -7.26
N ASP A 30 -6.06 1.41 -7.64
CA ASP A 30 -4.66 0.94 -7.71
C ASP A 30 -4.13 0.96 -9.14
N TYR A 31 -5.03 0.78 -10.14
CA TYR A 31 -4.70 0.83 -11.56
C TYR A 31 -5.92 1.13 -12.43
N THR A 32 -5.66 1.39 -13.71
CA THR A 32 -6.70 1.59 -14.74
C THR A 32 -6.53 0.57 -15.86
N LEU A 33 -7.37 -0.45 -15.87
CA LEU A 33 -7.56 -1.38 -16.97
C LEU A 33 -8.89 -2.11 -16.77
N ALA A 34 -9.75 -2.12 -17.79
CA ALA A 34 -10.98 -2.90 -17.81
C ALA A 34 -10.83 -4.12 -18.73
N ASN A 35 -11.76 -5.09 -18.62
CA ASN A 35 -11.89 -6.17 -19.59
C ASN A 35 -12.03 -5.61 -21.00
N GLY A 36 -11.47 -6.31 -21.99
CA GLY A 36 -11.51 -5.80 -23.35
C GLY A 36 -11.14 -6.83 -24.41
N THR A 37 -10.91 -6.33 -25.62
CA THR A 37 -10.46 -7.11 -26.76
C THR A 37 -9.19 -6.50 -27.33
N LEU A 38 -8.14 -7.29 -27.43
CA LEU A 38 -6.91 -6.94 -28.14
C LEU A 38 -7.06 -7.28 -29.60
N THR A 39 -6.67 -6.35 -30.47
CA THR A 39 -6.61 -6.56 -31.93
C THR A 39 -5.16 -6.51 -32.40
N ILE A 40 -4.73 -7.56 -33.09
CA ILE A 40 -3.43 -7.63 -33.74
C ILE A 40 -3.70 -7.56 -35.26
N SER A 41 -3.22 -6.52 -35.89
CA SER A 41 -3.46 -6.27 -37.34
C SER A 41 -2.83 -7.34 -38.20
N ALA A 42 -3.43 -7.60 -39.34
CA ALA A 42 -2.85 -8.48 -40.38
C ALA A 42 -1.41 -8.03 -40.66
N GLY A 43 -0.48 -9.00 -40.75
CA GLY A 43 0.94 -8.75 -40.96
C GLY A 43 1.72 -8.39 -39.66
N SER A 44 1.07 -8.21 -38.52
CA SER A 44 1.71 -8.03 -37.22
C SER A 44 1.80 -9.35 -36.46
N THR A 45 2.80 -9.46 -35.56
CA THR A 45 3.00 -10.63 -34.69
C THR A 45 2.66 -10.37 -33.23
N SER A 46 2.37 -9.12 -32.86
CA SER A 46 2.11 -8.71 -31.46
C SER A 46 1.13 -7.54 -31.38
N GLY A 47 0.53 -7.41 -30.22
CA GLY A 47 -0.23 -6.27 -29.76
C GLY A 47 0.05 -6.07 -28.27
N THR A 48 -0.32 -4.92 -27.70
CA THR A 48 -0.03 -4.55 -26.31
C THR A 48 -1.32 -4.29 -25.56
N ILE A 49 -1.42 -4.83 -24.35
CA ILE A 49 -2.40 -4.45 -23.33
C ILE A 49 -1.62 -3.68 -22.27
N THR A 50 -2.11 -2.52 -21.86
CA THR A 50 -1.41 -1.65 -20.91
C THR A 50 -2.20 -1.58 -19.62
N VAL A 51 -1.58 -2.00 -18.51
CA VAL A 51 -2.01 -1.63 -17.15
C VAL A 51 -1.50 -0.22 -16.91
N ALA A 52 -2.40 0.74 -16.79
CA ALA A 52 -2.06 2.17 -16.65
C ALA A 52 -2.52 2.71 -15.30
N GLY A 53 -2.05 3.92 -14.95
CA GLY A 53 -2.50 4.64 -13.77
C GLY A 53 -2.27 3.83 -12.50
N ILE A 54 -1.08 3.23 -12.35
CA ILE A 54 -0.68 2.59 -11.10
C ILE A 54 -0.51 3.69 -10.06
N VAL A 55 -1.22 3.54 -8.94
CA VAL A 55 -1.29 4.53 -7.86
C VAL A 55 -0.65 3.93 -6.61
N ASP A 56 0.15 4.74 -5.92
CA ASP A 56 0.59 4.55 -4.55
C ASP A 56 -0.10 5.67 -3.75
N ASP A 57 -1.02 5.30 -2.87
CA ASP A 57 -1.79 6.26 -2.06
C ASP A 57 -1.17 6.50 -0.67
N GLY A 58 0.00 5.87 -0.40
CA GLY A 58 0.73 5.99 0.86
C GLY A 58 0.13 5.16 2.00
N THR A 59 -0.83 4.28 1.69
CA THR A 59 -1.39 3.31 2.65
C THR A 59 -0.69 1.96 2.44
N ASP A 60 -0.23 1.32 3.53
CA ASP A 60 0.34 -0.04 3.46
C ASP A 60 -0.77 -1.05 3.19
N GLU A 61 -0.93 -1.46 1.94
CA GLU A 61 -1.92 -2.46 1.50
C GLU A 61 -1.26 -3.82 1.21
N GLY A 62 0.07 -3.84 1.16
CA GLY A 62 0.86 -4.99 0.76
C GLY A 62 0.85 -5.20 -0.76
N ASN A 63 1.62 -6.18 -1.22
CA ASN A 63 1.70 -6.47 -2.66
C ASN A 63 0.38 -7.00 -3.21
N GLU A 64 -0.09 -6.44 -4.30
CA GLU A 64 -1.32 -6.80 -4.96
C GLU A 64 -1.09 -7.30 -6.38
N THR A 65 -2.10 -7.94 -6.99
CA THR A 65 -1.98 -8.54 -8.31
C THR A 65 -3.05 -8.06 -9.27
N VAL A 66 -2.65 -7.89 -10.54
CA VAL A 66 -3.51 -7.75 -11.70
C VAL A 66 -3.30 -8.97 -12.59
N VAL A 67 -4.33 -9.78 -12.76
CA VAL A 67 -4.27 -11.04 -13.53
C VAL A 67 -5.08 -10.88 -14.80
N LEU A 68 -4.42 -11.07 -15.95
CA LEU A 68 -5.04 -11.05 -17.27
C LEU A 68 -5.18 -12.46 -17.79
N THR A 69 -6.37 -12.83 -18.26
CA THR A 69 -6.64 -14.13 -18.89
C THR A 69 -7.15 -13.93 -20.31
N LEU A 70 -6.49 -14.54 -21.28
CA LEU A 70 -6.88 -14.50 -22.70
C LEU A 70 -7.94 -15.53 -23.02
N SER A 71 -8.91 -15.17 -23.87
CA SER A 71 -9.99 -16.07 -24.28
C SER A 71 -10.57 -15.72 -25.66
N ASN A 72 -11.33 -16.65 -26.24
CA ASN A 72 -12.11 -16.46 -27.47
C ASN A 72 -11.32 -15.80 -28.64
N PRO A 73 -10.17 -16.33 -29.04
CA PRO A 73 -9.42 -15.78 -30.16
C PRO A 73 -10.18 -15.96 -31.49
N SER A 74 -10.03 -14.97 -32.37
CA SER A 74 -10.47 -15.09 -33.78
C SER A 74 -9.24 -15.16 -34.70
N ASN A 75 -9.25 -16.05 -35.66
CA ASN A 75 -8.15 -16.30 -36.59
C ASN A 75 -6.83 -16.75 -35.93
N ALA A 76 -6.92 -17.29 -34.71
CA ALA A 76 -5.82 -17.83 -33.93
C ALA A 76 -6.32 -18.89 -32.93
N THR A 77 -5.41 -19.53 -32.23
CA THR A 77 -5.68 -20.38 -31.05
C THR A 77 -4.99 -19.81 -29.83
N VAL A 78 -5.58 -19.99 -28.66
CA VAL A 78 -4.93 -19.64 -27.43
C VAL A 78 -3.78 -20.61 -27.15
N GLY A 79 -2.62 -20.10 -26.78
CA GLY A 79 -1.44 -20.88 -26.40
C GLY A 79 -1.49 -21.35 -24.96
N SER A 80 -0.37 -21.90 -24.49
CA SER A 80 -0.22 -22.37 -23.10
C SER A 80 -0.08 -21.22 -22.09
N ASP A 81 0.40 -20.06 -22.52
CA ASP A 81 0.64 -18.88 -21.68
C ASP A 81 -0.50 -17.87 -21.86
N ASP A 82 -1.70 -18.29 -21.48
CA ASP A 82 -2.94 -17.54 -21.63
C ASP A 82 -3.26 -16.68 -20.40
N VAL A 83 -2.51 -16.84 -19.33
CA VAL A 83 -2.64 -16.06 -18.10
C VAL A 83 -1.35 -15.31 -17.82
N HIS A 84 -1.45 -14.02 -17.54
CA HIS A 84 -0.34 -13.19 -17.08
C HIS A 84 -0.69 -12.53 -15.76
N THR A 85 0.21 -12.63 -14.78
CA THR A 85 0.09 -11.95 -13.49
C THR A 85 1.11 -10.83 -13.43
N PHE A 86 0.62 -9.61 -13.24
CA PHE A 86 1.43 -8.45 -12.90
C PHE A 86 1.25 -8.17 -11.40
N THR A 87 2.35 -8.00 -10.65
CA THR A 87 2.31 -7.65 -9.23
C THR A 87 2.59 -6.17 -9.08
N ILE A 88 1.67 -5.45 -8.46
CA ILE A 88 1.89 -4.09 -7.96
C ILE A 88 2.61 -4.25 -6.62
N LEU A 89 3.81 -3.72 -6.53
CA LEU A 89 4.59 -3.71 -5.30
C LEU A 89 4.19 -2.45 -4.53
N ASP A 90 3.74 -2.66 -3.30
CA ASP A 90 3.51 -1.60 -2.34
C ASP A 90 4.78 -1.46 -1.47
N PRO A 91 5.60 -0.42 -1.67
CA PRO A 91 6.75 -0.20 -0.82
C PRO A 91 6.26 0.22 0.56
N LEU A 92 6.54 -0.61 1.58
CA LEU A 92 6.34 -0.25 2.99
C LEU A 92 7.10 1.03 3.31
N VAL A 93 6.43 2.16 3.29
CA VAL A 93 6.95 3.41 3.85
C VAL A 93 6.59 3.40 5.33
N ALA A 94 7.56 3.06 6.19
CA ALA A 94 7.35 3.16 7.63
C ALA A 94 7.05 4.62 7.99
N PRO A 95 5.91 4.92 8.65
CA PRO A 95 5.58 6.28 9.02
C PRO A 95 6.55 6.82 10.07
N ASP A 96 6.80 8.12 10.05
CA ASP A 96 7.52 8.82 11.09
C ASP A 96 6.66 8.97 12.34
N VAL A 97 7.23 8.70 13.53
CA VAL A 97 6.56 8.86 14.82
C VAL A 97 7.14 10.04 15.57
N GLU A 98 6.26 10.91 16.07
CA GLU A 98 6.65 12.12 16.81
C GLU A 98 5.62 12.51 17.89
N PHE A 99 5.98 13.43 18.77
CA PHE A 99 4.99 14.13 19.58
C PHE A 99 4.25 15.17 18.74
N ALA A 100 2.93 15.26 18.89
CA ALA A 100 2.11 16.27 18.20
C ALA A 100 2.52 17.73 18.55
N ALA A 101 3.22 17.92 19.65
CA ALA A 101 3.81 19.21 20.04
C ALA A 101 5.16 18.99 20.71
N ALA A 102 6.16 19.76 20.32
CA ALA A 102 7.52 19.69 20.85
C ALA A 102 7.62 20.12 22.34
N SER A 103 6.64 20.87 22.85
CA SER A 103 6.58 21.30 24.24
C SER A 103 5.16 21.65 24.66
N SER A 104 4.89 21.58 25.96
CA SER A 104 3.64 22.04 26.56
C SER A 104 3.90 22.52 28.00
N SER A 105 2.98 23.28 28.52
CA SER A 105 3.01 23.74 29.92
C SER A 105 1.63 23.61 30.55
N GLY A 106 1.60 23.55 31.88
CA GLY A 106 0.38 23.53 32.67
C GLY A 106 0.65 24.14 34.06
N ALA A 107 -0.41 24.59 34.75
CA ALA A 107 -0.32 25.01 36.13
C ALA A 107 -0.43 23.78 37.03
N GLU A 108 0.16 23.82 38.26
CA GLU A 108 0.05 22.75 39.24
C GLU A 108 -1.39 22.47 39.73
N SER A 109 -2.33 23.29 39.34
CA SER A 109 -3.76 23.07 39.60
C SER A 109 -4.43 22.11 38.60
N VAL A 110 -3.71 21.67 37.55
CA VAL A 110 -4.19 20.72 36.57
C VAL A 110 -3.93 19.30 37.06
N SER A 111 -4.95 18.46 37.11
CA SER A 111 -4.82 17.10 37.65
C SER A 111 -4.13 16.11 36.69
N SER A 112 -4.10 16.42 35.40
CA SER A 112 -3.45 15.58 34.37
C SER A 112 -3.19 16.36 33.09
N LYS A 113 -2.25 15.85 32.30
CA LYS A 113 -1.92 16.36 30.98
C LYS A 113 -1.73 15.20 30.00
N ASP A 114 -2.50 15.21 28.93
CA ASP A 114 -2.32 14.28 27.82
C ASP A 114 -1.27 14.79 26.85
N LEU A 115 -0.36 13.91 26.47
CA LEU A 115 0.62 14.12 25.41
C LEU A 115 0.26 13.18 24.25
N THR A 116 0.01 13.74 23.09
CA THR A 116 -0.29 12.97 21.88
C THR A 116 0.99 12.59 21.16
N ILE A 117 1.12 11.31 20.84
CA ILE A 117 2.10 10.76 19.92
C ILE A 117 1.38 10.49 18.61
N GLN A 118 1.95 10.90 17.49
CA GLN A 118 1.32 10.81 16.16
C GLN A 118 2.27 10.23 15.13
N LEU A 119 1.66 9.70 14.07
CA LEU A 119 2.30 9.30 12.83
C LEU A 119 1.96 10.31 11.74
N ASP A 120 2.84 10.49 10.79
CA ASP A 120 2.60 11.30 9.58
C ASP A 120 1.73 10.57 8.54
N ALA A 121 1.67 9.22 8.60
CA ALA A 121 0.79 8.39 7.78
C ALA A 121 0.25 7.20 8.61
N SER A 122 -0.86 6.58 8.19
CA SER A 122 -1.37 5.37 8.84
C SER A 122 -0.49 4.16 8.50
N SER A 123 -0.37 3.22 9.46
CA SER A 123 0.32 1.95 9.24
C SER A 123 -0.68 0.79 9.23
N GLY A 124 -0.50 -0.16 8.33
CA GLY A 124 -1.25 -1.42 8.32
C GLY A 124 -0.95 -2.34 9.51
N SER A 125 0.09 -2.02 10.30
CA SER A 125 0.52 -2.75 11.49
C SER A 125 0.55 -1.85 12.71
N ASN A 126 0.53 -2.44 13.92
CA ASN A 126 0.75 -1.67 15.15
C ASN A 126 2.14 -1.05 15.16
N VAL A 127 2.23 0.25 15.47
CA VAL A 127 3.49 0.96 15.69
C VAL A 127 3.70 1.12 17.17
N THR A 128 4.87 0.74 17.69
CA THR A 128 5.25 0.89 19.08
C THR A 128 6.44 1.83 19.22
N VAL A 129 6.42 2.69 20.22
CA VAL A 129 7.51 3.62 20.55
C VAL A 129 7.73 3.66 22.06
N ASP A 130 8.98 3.47 22.46
CA ASP A 130 9.36 3.62 23.86
C ASP A 130 9.54 5.09 24.20
N TYR A 131 9.06 5.47 25.39
CA TYR A 131 9.29 6.80 25.94
C TYR A 131 9.96 6.73 27.31
N ALA A 132 10.85 7.67 27.55
CA ALA A 132 11.57 7.80 28.82
C ALA A 132 11.30 9.17 29.44
N ILE A 133 11.13 9.19 30.74
CA ILE A 133 10.89 10.40 31.53
C ILE A 133 12.22 10.89 32.08
N THR A 134 12.53 12.15 31.78
CA THR A 134 13.71 12.87 32.31
C THR A 134 13.30 14.29 32.66
N GLY A 135 14.11 15.00 33.41
CA GLY A 135 13.86 16.39 33.77
C GLY A 135 14.16 16.70 35.24
N THR A 136 13.74 17.86 35.70
CA THR A 136 13.97 18.36 37.07
C THR A 136 12.80 18.12 38.03
N ALA A 137 11.59 17.89 37.48
CA ALA A 137 10.42 17.55 38.27
C ALA A 137 10.54 16.10 38.79
N SER A 138 10.10 15.89 40.03
CA SER A 138 10.19 14.61 40.75
C SER A 138 8.98 13.74 40.41
N GLY A 139 9.20 12.62 39.75
CA GLY A 139 8.14 11.64 39.46
C GLY A 139 7.68 10.85 40.68
N SER A 140 6.98 9.74 40.44
CA SER A 140 6.48 8.82 41.46
C SER A 140 5.47 9.43 42.46
N GLY A 141 4.67 10.39 41.97
CA GLY A 141 3.58 11.00 42.76
C GLY A 141 4.02 12.16 43.67
N THR A 142 5.24 12.71 43.53
CA THR A 142 5.65 13.96 44.17
C THR A 142 5.14 15.16 43.37
N ASP A 143 5.63 15.34 42.13
CA ASP A 143 5.20 16.42 41.25
C ASP A 143 4.33 15.86 40.09
N PHE A 144 4.46 14.55 39.75
CA PHE A 144 3.65 13.88 38.75
C PHE A 144 3.73 12.35 38.90
N THR A 145 2.82 11.67 38.23
CA THR A 145 2.81 10.20 38.10
C THR A 145 2.84 9.80 36.60
N LEU A 146 3.98 9.36 36.16
CA LEU A 146 4.20 8.70 34.87
C LEU A 146 5.55 7.97 34.97
N ALA A 147 5.59 6.71 34.55
CA ALA A 147 6.82 5.91 34.41
C ALA A 147 7.25 5.80 32.96
N ASN A 148 8.52 5.43 32.73
CA ASN A 148 8.96 5.03 31.40
C ASN A 148 8.08 3.90 30.87
N GLY A 149 7.82 3.87 29.59
CA GLY A 149 6.93 2.88 29.00
C GLY A 149 7.00 2.82 27.50
N THR A 150 6.08 2.06 26.93
CA THR A 150 5.88 1.91 25.51
C THR A 150 4.48 2.37 25.14
N ALA A 151 4.36 3.27 24.19
CA ALA A 151 3.10 3.66 23.59
C ALA A 151 2.85 2.80 22.34
N THR A 152 1.58 2.46 22.08
CA THR A 152 1.17 1.71 20.89
C THR A 152 0.14 2.53 20.13
N ILE A 153 0.40 2.73 18.83
CA ILE A 153 -0.57 3.23 17.86
C ILE A 153 -1.06 2.01 17.12
N THR A 154 -2.36 1.73 17.21
CA THR A 154 -2.94 0.52 16.58
C THR A 154 -3.02 0.66 15.07
N ALA A 155 -2.95 -0.46 14.36
CA ALA A 155 -3.08 -0.52 12.91
C ALA A 155 -4.29 0.31 12.43
N GLY A 156 -4.08 1.11 11.38
CA GLY A 156 -5.08 2.02 10.81
C GLY A 156 -5.30 3.33 11.59
N SER A 157 -4.68 3.50 12.78
CA SER A 157 -4.72 4.75 13.54
C SER A 157 -3.47 5.58 13.29
N THR A 158 -3.58 6.90 13.45
CA THR A 158 -2.45 7.83 13.29
C THR A 158 -2.00 8.46 14.62
N SER A 159 -2.60 8.10 15.75
CA SER A 159 -2.19 8.66 17.03
C SER A 159 -2.57 7.80 18.24
N THR A 160 -1.86 8.05 19.35
CA THR A 160 -2.17 7.57 20.68
C THR A 160 -1.83 8.64 21.69
N THR A 161 -2.23 8.46 22.96
CA THR A 161 -1.92 9.40 24.03
C THR A 161 -1.23 8.70 25.20
N ILE A 162 -0.31 9.43 25.85
CA ILE A 162 0.20 9.11 27.18
C ILE A 162 -0.21 10.23 28.14
N THR A 163 -0.59 9.87 29.36
CA THR A 163 -1.11 10.84 30.33
C THR A 163 -0.15 11.02 31.47
N ILE A 164 0.31 12.25 31.68
CA ILE A 164 0.97 12.68 32.92
C ILE A 164 -0.14 12.98 33.94
N ALA A 165 -0.20 12.25 35.03
CA ALA A 165 -1.22 12.41 36.06
C ALA A 165 -0.62 12.91 37.38
N GLY A 166 -1.48 13.41 38.28
CA GLY A 166 -1.07 13.84 39.60
C GLY A 166 -0.10 15.02 39.59
N ILE A 167 -0.38 15.97 38.70
CA ILE A 167 0.39 17.24 38.62
C ILE A 167 -0.05 18.17 39.72
#